data_8af4bcfa143c0531c4eb167ceb92f8f3
#
_entry.id   8af4bcfa143c0531c4eb167ceb92f8f3
#
_cell.length_a   1.000
_cell.length_b   1.000
_cell.length_c   1.000
_cell.angle_alpha   90.00
_cell.angle_beta   90.00
_cell.angle_gamma   90.00
#
_symmetry.space_group_name_H-M   'P 1'
#
loop_
_entity.id
_entity.type
_entity.pdbx_description
1 polymer ?
#
loop_
_entity_poly.entity_id
_entity_poly.type
_entity_poly.pdbx_seq_one_letter_code
_entity_poly.pdbx_strand_id
1 'polypeptide(L)'
;EFRSFTSMYKMCYGCTALTHVRQLETDNVTDMMWVFYGCSSLQKIDGLITSGIKSASEMFHGCTSLHTISHSLDFSNVESQIDTTFTTCRILQNVRFSGTINVDIYMNGCPKLTVDSLLSLLNALADGVTDKTCKIGSTNLAKLTEEQKAIATDKGWTLE
;
A
#
# COMPACT_ATOMS: atom_id res chain seq x y z
N GLU A 1 -11.04 -11.74 29.17
CA GLU A 1 -10.03 -12.00 28.15
C GLU A 1 -10.44 -11.31 26.87
N PHE A 2 -9.73 -10.26 26.49
CA PHE A 2 -9.90 -9.66 25.17
C PHE A 2 -9.30 -10.64 24.16
N ARG A 3 -10.13 -11.21 23.29
CA ARG A 3 -9.65 -12.04 22.17
C ARG A 3 -8.91 -11.11 21.22
N SER A 4 -7.61 -11.27 21.08
CA SER A 4 -6.84 -10.59 20.04
C SER A 4 -7.24 -11.20 18.69
N PHE A 5 -7.90 -10.41 17.87
CA PHE A 5 -8.21 -10.82 16.50
C PHE A 5 -6.89 -10.85 15.69
N THR A 6 -6.65 -11.95 15.01
CA THR A 6 -5.47 -12.11 14.13
C THR A 6 -5.80 -11.92 12.66
N SER A 7 -7.09 -11.91 12.29
CA SER A 7 -7.55 -11.67 10.92
C SER A 7 -8.67 -10.64 10.89
N MET A 8 -8.56 -9.73 9.95
CA MET A 8 -9.60 -8.77 9.54
C MET A 8 -10.09 -9.03 8.12
N TYR A 9 -9.94 -10.27 7.64
CA TYR A 9 -10.38 -10.68 6.31
C TYR A 9 -11.81 -10.21 6.02
N LYS A 10 -11.96 -9.41 4.97
CA LYS A 10 -13.27 -8.85 4.53
C LYS A 10 -14.03 -8.01 5.57
N MET A 11 -13.42 -7.54 6.66
CA MET A 11 -14.16 -6.89 7.75
C MET A 11 -15.00 -5.69 7.29
N CYS A 12 -14.51 -4.87 6.36
CA CYS A 12 -15.24 -3.74 5.76
C CYS A 12 -15.49 -3.94 4.26
N TYR A 13 -15.51 -5.19 3.78
CA TYR A 13 -15.72 -5.49 2.35
C TYR A 13 -17.02 -4.87 1.83
N GLY A 14 -16.92 -4.06 0.77
CA GLY A 14 -18.08 -3.43 0.13
C GLY A 14 -18.80 -2.39 0.97
N CYS A 15 -18.17 -1.86 2.03
CA CYS A 15 -18.75 -0.79 2.87
C CYS A 15 -18.73 0.54 2.09
N THR A 16 -19.61 0.68 1.11
CA THR A 16 -19.65 1.85 0.20
C THR A 16 -20.02 3.17 0.89
N ALA A 17 -20.61 3.12 2.08
CA ALA A 17 -20.91 4.31 2.88
C ALA A 17 -19.78 4.72 3.83
N LEU A 18 -18.72 3.89 3.99
CA LEU A 18 -17.58 4.20 4.83
C LEU A 18 -16.76 5.34 4.20
N THR A 19 -16.62 6.46 4.90
CA THR A 19 -15.89 7.64 4.41
C THR A 19 -14.55 7.86 5.08
N HIS A 20 -14.38 7.41 6.34
CA HIS A 20 -13.21 7.68 7.12
C HIS A 20 -12.94 6.58 8.16
N VAL A 21 -11.70 6.14 8.23
CA VAL A 21 -11.19 5.26 9.31
C VAL A 21 -10.24 6.08 10.15
N ARG A 22 -10.62 6.40 11.40
CA ARG A 22 -9.81 7.23 12.29
C ARG A 22 -8.73 6.44 13.00
N GLN A 23 -9.09 5.28 13.53
CA GLN A 23 -8.16 4.36 14.18
C GLN A 23 -8.70 2.95 14.09
N LEU A 24 -7.82 2.02 13.85
CA LEU A 24 -8.12 0.59 13.79
C LEU A 24 -7.04 -0.15 14.59
N GLU A 25 -7.47 -0.85 15.64
CA GLU A 25 -6.55 -1.65 16.45
C GLU A 25 -6.13 -2.89 15.66
N THR A 26 -4.89 -2.92 15.23
CA THR A 26 -4.36 -3.93 14.31
C THR A 26 -3.06 -4.57 14.79
N ASP A 27 -2.66 -4.34 16.05
CA ASP A 27 -1.37 -4.79 16.61
C ASP A 27 -1.11 -6.29 16.47
N ASN A 28 -2.16 -7.12 16.52
CA ASN A 28 -2.06 -8.57 16.41
C ASN A 28 -2.59 -9.13 15.09
N VAL A 29 -2.94 -8.25 14.15
CA VAL A 29 -3.55 -8.67 12.89
C VAL A 29 -2.45 -9.08 11.91
N THR A 30 -2.58 -10.28 11.37
CA THR A 30 -1.68 -10.83 10.37
C THR A 30 -2.31 -10.95 8.99
N ASP A 31 -3.64 -10.91 8.91
CA ASP A 31 -4.38 -11.01 7.65
C ASP A 31 -5.33 -9.83 7.48
N MET A 32 -5.05 -9.00 6.48
CA MET A 32 -5.86 -7.85 6.07
C MET A 32 -6.34 -7.96 4.63
N MET A 33 -6.37 -9.18 4.07
CA MET A 33 -6.88 -9.41 2.71
C MET A 33 -8.31 -8.89 2.59
N TRP A 34 -8.56 -8.05 1.59
CA TRP A 34 -9.86 -7.48 1.24
C TRP A 34 -10.53 -6.62 2.33
N VAL A 35 -9.79 -6.15 3.34
CA VAL A 35 -10.40 -5.46 4.50
C VAL A 35 -11.22 -4.23 4.07
N PHE A 36 -10.76 -3.44 3.10
CA PHE A 36 -11.46 -2.27 2.56
C PHE A 36 -11.84 -2.42 1.07
N TYR A 37 -11.88 -3.65 0.58
CA TYR A 37 -12.23 -3.90 -0.82
C TYR A 37 -13.58 -3.25 -1.19
N GLY A 38 -13.59 -2.43 -2.23
CA GLY A 38 -14.82 -1.79 -2.72
C GLY A 38 -15.41 -0.71 -1.81
N CYS A 39 -14.65 -0.21 -0.82
CA CYS A 39 -15.06 0.94 -0.01
C CYS A 39 -14.97 2.23 -0.85
N SER A 40 -15.86 2.38 -1.82
CA SER A 40 -15.76 3.40 -2.87
C SER A 40 -15.86 4.85 -2.36
N SER A 41 -16.49 5.08 -1.20
CA SER A 41 -16.58 6.40 -0.57
C SER A 41 -15.48 6.67 0.47
N LEU A 42 -14.59 5.71 0.73
CA LEU A 42 -13.52 5.88 1.72
C LEU A 42 -12.53 6.93 1.23
N GLN A 43 -12.40 8.02 1.98
CA GLN A 43 -11.59 9.18 1.63
C GLN A 43 -10.25 9.19 2.36
N LYS A 44 -10.23 8.80 3.63
CA LYS A 44 -9.07 8.93 4.49
C LYS A 44 -8.96 7.79 5.50
N ILE A 45 -7.71 7.39 5.77
CA ILE A 45 -7.35 6.45 6.84
C ILE A 45 -6.28 7.14 7.69
N ASP A 46 -6.56 7.38 8.98
CA ASP A 46 -5.62 8.06 9.89
C ASP A 46 -4.78 7.10 10.74
N GLY A 47 -5.32 5.96 11.13
CA GLY A 47 -4.60 5.00 11.97
C GLY A 47 -4.79 3.57 11.47
N LEU A 48 -3.71 3.00 10.91
CA LEU A 48 -3.68 1.63 10.45
C LEU A 48 -2.25 1.09 10.62
N ILE A 49 -2.04 0.21 11.58
CA ILE A 49 -0.75 -0.46 11.79
C ILE A 49 -0.70 -1.69 10.89
N THR A 50 0.36 -1.82 10.10
CA THR A 50 0.52 -2.92 9.13
C THR A 50 1.80 -3.73 9.35
N SER A 51 2.62 -3.38 10.34
CA SER A 51 3.92 -4.03 10.58
C SER A 51 3.85 -5.53 10.90
N GLY A 52 2.70 -6.03 11.37
CA GLY A 52 2.49 -7.46 11.67
C GLY A 52 1.85 -8.27 10.54
N ILE A 53 1.39 -7.62 9.45
CA ILE A 53 0.60 -8.32 8.45
C ILE A 53 1.45 -9.21 7.54
N LYS A 54 0.91 -10.37 7.22
CA LYS A 54 1.47 -11.35 6.27
C LYS A 54 0.72 -11.37 4.95
N SER A 55 -0.53 -10.90 4.95
CA SER A 55 -1.38 -10.83 3.76
C SER A 55 -2.08 -9.47 3.66
N ALA A 56 -1.93 -8.82 2.50
CA ALA A 56 -2.52 -7.52 2.18
C ALA A 56 -3.18 -7.48 0.78
N SER A 57 -3.41 -8.66 0.18
CA SER A 57 -3.96 -8.73 -1.17
C SER A 57 -5.29 -7.99 -1.26
N GLU A 58 -5.41 -7.13 -2.28
CA GLU A 58 -6.61 -6.34 -2.58
C GLU A 58 -7.15 -5.49 -1.41
N MET A 59 -6.29 -5.15 -0.42
CA MET A 59 -6.70 -4.45 0.80
C MET A 59 -7.46 -3.15 0.53
N PHE A 60 -7.04 -2.38 -0.48
CA PHE A 60 -7.66 -1.11 -0.89
C PHE A 60 -8.22 -1.15 -2.32
N HIS A 61 -8.39 -2.34 -2.90
CA HIS A 61 -8.94 -2.47 -4.25
C HIS A 61 -10.31 -1.77 -4.33
N GLY A 62 -10.49 -0.91 -5.32
CA GLY A 62 -11.78 -0.22 -5.51
C GLY A 62 -12.07 0.92 -4.54
N CYS A 63 -11.10 1.36 -3.73
CA CYS A 63 -11.22 2.57 -2.90
C CYS A 63 -11.05 3.83 -3.76
N THR A 64 -12.03 4.07 -4.63
CA THR A 64 -11.93 5.11 -5.70
C THR A 64 -11.89 6.54 -5.17
N SER A 65 -12.37 6.78 -3.93
CA SER A 65 -12.34 8.10 -3.27
C SER A 65 -11.16 8.26 -2.29
N LEU A 66 -10.32 7.23 -2.12
CA LEU A 66 -9.21 7.27 -1.16
C LEU A 66 -8.12 8.22 -1.66
N HIS A 67 -7.87 9.29 -0.89
CA HIS A 67 -6.84 10.28 -1.23
C HIS A 67 -5.69 10.34 -0.25
N THR A 68 -5.87 9.89 1.02
CA THR A 68 -4.82 9.94 2.03
C THR A 68 -4.84 8.72 2.97
N ILE A 69 -3.66 8.13 3.17
CA ILE A 69 -3.38 7.21 4.27
C ILE A 69 -2.30 7.87 5.13
N SER A 70 -2.67 8.32 6.33
CA SER A 70 -1.80 9.18 7.16
C SER A 70 -0.72 8.39 7.90
N HIS A 71 -0.99 7.14 8.26
CA HIS A 71 -0.01 6.25 8.88
C HIS A 71 0.86 5.57 7.82
N SER A 72 2.15 5.36 8.11
CA SER A 72 3.03 4.63 7.19
C SER A 72 2.65 3.17 7.11
N LEU A 73 2.57 2.64 5.90
CA LEU A 73 2.33 1.23 5.65
C LEU A 73 3.66 0.47 5.70
N ASP A 74 3.74 -0.51 6.57
CA ASP A 74 4.87 -1.43 6.67
C ASP A 74 4.46 -2.79 6.14
N PHE A 75 5.10 -3.22 5.07
CA PHE A 75 4.86 -4.49 4.41
C PHE A 75 6.05 -5.46 4.56
N SER A 76 6.92 -5.25 5.55
CA SER A 76 8.13 -6.06 5.76
C SER A 76 7.83 -7.54 5.99
N ASN A 77 6.69 -7.85 6.59
CA ASN A 77 6.28 -9.22 6.91
C ASN A 77 5.31 -9.84 5.90
N VAL A 78 4.99 -9.12 4.82
CA VAL A 78 4.09 -9.65 3.79
C VAL A 78 4.79 -10.75 3.00
N GLU A 79 4.17 -11.92 2.97
CA GLU A 79 4.69 -13.13 2.33
C GLU A 79 4.06 -13.36 0.95
N SER A 80 2.92 -12.70 0.66
CA SER A 80 2.19 -12.80 -0.61
C SER A 80 2.38 -11.54 -1.45
N GLN A 81 2.07 -11.63 -2.75
CA GLN A 81 2.09 -10.48 -3.64
C GLN A 81 1.12 -9.39 -3.16
N ILE A 82 1.51 -8.13 -3.35
CA ILE A 82 0.69 -6.93 -3.08
C ILE A 82 0.41 -6.13 -4.37
N ASP A 83 0.44 -6.82 -5.50
CA ASP A 83 0.24 -6.28 -6.84
C ASP A 83 -1.18 -5.71 -7.06
N THR A 84 -2.18 -6.25 -6.37
CA THR A 84 -3.57 -5.83 -6.47
C THR A 84 -4.06 -4.94 -5.34
N THR A 85 -3.21 -4.69 -4.33
CA THR A 85 -3.58 -3.96 -3.11
C THR A 85 -4.16 -2.57 -3.38
N PHE A 86 -3.60 -1.83 -4.33
CA PHE A 86 -4.00 -0.44 -4.65
C PHE A 86 -4.70 -0.30 -6.01
N THR A 87 -5.23 -1.38 -6.55
CA THR A 87 -5.91 -1.34 -7.84
C THR A 87 -7.09 -0.38 -7.81
N THR A 88 -7.12 0.57 -8.75
CA THR A 88 -8.16 1.60 -8.90
C THR A 88 -8.25 2.66 -7.79
N CYS A 89 -7.23 2.83 -6.95
CA CYS A 89 -7.13 3.97 -6.03
C CYS A 89 -6.74 5.26 -6.78
N ARG A 90 -7.56 5.68 -7.74
CA ARG A 90 -7.23 6.66 -8.80
C ARG A 90 -6.90 8.06 -8.31
N ILE A 91 -7.32 8.42 -7.10
CA ILE A 91 -7.08 9.75 -6.52
C ILE A 91 -6.17 9.72 -5.30
N LEU A 92 -5.57 8.56 -4.98
CA LEU A 92 -4.62 8.45 -3.88
C LEU A 92 -3.40 9.33 -4.15
N GLN A 93 -3.13 10.26 -3.24
CA GLN A 93 -2.05 11.23 -3.32
C GLN A 93 -1.00 11.00 -2.25
N ASN A 94 -1.46 10.83 -1.00
CA ASN A 94 -0.60 10.79 0.17
C ASN A 94 -0.65 9.42 0.83
N VAL A 95 0.41 8.69 0.70
CA VAL A 95 0.70 7.43 1.40
C VAL A 95 2.19 7.37 1.67
N ARG A 96 2.58 6.85 2.82
CA ARG A 96 3.99 6.60 3.14
C ARG A 96 4.20 5.11 3.38
N PHE A 97 5.41 4.69 3.10
CA PHE A 97 5.86 3.32 3.35
C PHE A 97 7.00 3.34 4.35
N SER A 98 7.09 2.31 5.17
CA SER A 98 8.16 2.09 6.13
C SER A 98 8.56 0.61 6.12
N GLY A 99 9.63 0.29 6.86
CA GLY A 99 10.15 -1.07 6.86
C GLY A 99 10.82 -1.45 5.54
N THR A 100 10.76 -2.73 5.18
CA THR A 100 11.45 -3.28 4.01
C THR A 100 10.51 -4.13 3.16
N ILE A 101 10.16 -3.65 1.98
CA ILE A 101 9.27 -4.37 1.04
C ILE A 101 10.11 -5.33 0.20
N ASN A 102 9.83 -6.62 0.28
CA ASN A 102 10.52 -7.67 -0.48
C ASN A 102 9.57 -8.55 -1.33
N VAL A 103 8.48 -7.98 -1.78
CA VAL A 103 7.49 -8.60 -2.69
C VAL A 103 7.12 -7.61 -3.77
N ASP A 104 6.69 -8.09 -4.94
CA ASP A 104 6.24 -7.20 -6.02
C ASP A 104 5.16 -6.25 -5.53
N ILE A 105 5.28 -4.97 -5.90
CA ILE A 105 4.32 -3.94 -5.52
C ILE A 105 3.87 -3.11 -6.71
N TYR A 106 2.55 -2.98 -6.90
CA TYR A 106 1.96 -2.27 -8.03
C TYR A 106 1.12 -1.09 -7.55
N MET A 107 1.55 0.12 -7.93
CA MET A 107 0.92 1.41 -7.67
C MET A 107 0.48 2.12 -8.97
N ASN A 108 0.50 1.41 -10.10
CA ASN A 108 0.09 1.95 -11.40
C ASN A 108 -1.40 2.33 -11.45
N GLY A 109 -2.22 1.79 -10.55
CA GLY A 109 -3.60 2.21 -10.30
C GLY A 109 -3.76 3.55 -9.57
N CYS A 110 -2.66 4.20 -9.14
CA CYS A 110 -2.62 5.42 -8.32
C CYS A 110 -1.88 6.56 -9.03
N PRO A 111 -2.38 7.10 -10.16
CA PRO A 111 -1.64 8.07 -10.98
C PRO A 111 -1.46 9.44 -10.30
N LYS A 112 -2.06 9.69 -9.14
CA LYS A 112 -2.04 10.98 -8.44
C LYS A 112 -1.02 11.04 -7.28
N LEU A 113 -0.22 9.98 -7.05
CA LEU A 113 0.76 9.97 -5.96
C LEU A 113 1.67 11.21 -6.03
N THR A 114 1.96 11.77 -4.86
CA THR A 114 2.96 12.83 -4.72
C THR A 114 4.37 12.26 -4.88
N VAL A 115 5.34 13.12 -5.21
CA VAL A 115 6.77 12.72 -5.27
C VAL A 115 7.22 12.18 -3.92
N ASP A 116 6.80 12.79 -2.81
CA ASP A 116 7.13 12.31 -1.45
C ASP A 116 6.61 10.90 -1.19
N SER A 117 5.39 10.58 -1.66
CA SER A 117 4.82 9.23 -1.57
C SER A 117 5.62 8.23 -2.39
N LEU A 118 6.01 8.60 -3.61
CA LEU A 118 6.82 7.78 -4.49
C LEU A 118 8.22 7.54 -3.89
N LEU A 119 8.88 8.57 -3.40
CA LEU A 119 10.21 8.44 -2.76
C LEU A 119 10.14 7.58 -1.49
N SER A 120 9.07 7.73 -0.69
CA SER A 120 8.83 6.87 0.47
C SER A 120 8.73 5.40 0.07
N LEU A 121 8.03 5.09 -1.03
CA LEU A 121 7.95 3.73 -1.58
C LEU A 121 9.32 3.21 -2.02
N LEU A 122 10.03 3.96 -2.89
CA LEU A 122 11.31 3.52 -3.43
C LEU A 122 12.37 3.29 -2.34
N ASN A 123 12.37 4.13 -1.29
CA ASN A 123 13.25 3.96 -0.14
C ASN A 123 12.91 2.71 0.69
N ALA A 124 11.64 2.31 0.76
CA ALA A 124 11.20 1.12 1.49
C ALA A 124 11.46 -0.21 0.74
N LEU A 125 11.85 -0.18 -0.54
CA LEU A 125 12.19 -1.38 -1.29
C LEU A 125 13.45 -2.05 -0.73
N ALA A 126 13.45 -3.38 -0.66
CA ALA A 126 14.60 -4.19 -0.20
C ALA A 126 15.82 -4.02 -1.12
N ASP A 127 17.01 -4.08 -0.54
CA ASP A 127 18.26 -4.04 -1.29
C ASP A 127 18.67 -5.42 -1.82
N GLY A 128 19.44 -5.44 -2.91
CA GLY A 128 20.08 -6.65 -3.44
C GLY A 128 19.12 -7.71 -3.95
N VAL A 129 17.94 -7.31 -4.38
CA VAL A 129 16.93 -8.23 -4.92
C VAL A 129 17.18 -8.55 -6.38
N THR A 130 16.64 -9.66 -6.85
CA THR A 130 16.55 -10.05 -8.26
C THR A 130 15.11 -10.41 -8.58
N ASP A 131 14.70 -10.19 -9.84
CA ASP A 131 13.37 -10.56 -10.34
C ASP A 131 12.18 -9.97 -9.54
N LYS A 132 12.37 -8.76 -8.98
CA LYS A 132 11.31 -8.02 -8.30
C LYS A 132 10.88 -6.81 -9.13
N THR A 133 9.59 -6.55 -9.14
CA THR A 133 8.97 -5.43 -9.88
C THR A 133 8.30 -4.44 -8.94
N CYS A 134 8.65 -3.16 -9.10
CA CYS A 134 7.92 -2.03 -8.56
C CYS A 134 7.24 -1.30 -9.72
N LYS A 135 5.92 -1.45 -9.84
CA LYS A 135 5.14 -0.89 -10.95
C LYS A 135 4.41 0.36 -10.51
N ILE A 136 4.92 1.53 -10.87
CA ILE A 136 4.30 2.81 -10.51
C ILE A 136 3.57 3.47 -11.68
N GLY A 137 3.81 3.00 -12.90
CA GLY A 137 3.17 3.46 -14.14
C GLY A 137 3.76 4.77 -14.70
N SER A 138 3.57 4.99 -16.00
CA SER A 138 4.21 6.08 -16.76
C SER A 138 3.94 7.48 -16.20
N THR A 139 2.73 7.74 -15.69
CA THR A 139 2.37 9.04 -15.09
C THR A 139 3.21 9.35 -13.86
N ASN A 140 3.49 8.37 -13.00
CA ASN A 140 4.30 8.55 -11.80
C ASN A 140 5.79 8.55 -12.14
N LEU A 141 6.22 7.71 -13.07
CA LEU A 141 7.62 7.71 -13.59
C LEU A 141 8.03 9.09 -14.12
N ALA A 142 7.11 9.78 -14.82
CA ALA A 142 7.36 11.12 -15.37
C ALA A 142 7.55 12.22 -14.31
N LYS A 143 7.21 11.96 -13.04
CA LYS A 143 7.41 12.90 -11.92
C LYS A 143 8.79 12.79 -11.30
N LEU A 144 9.51 11.71 -11.55
CA LEU A 144 10.78 11.38 -10.92
C LEU A 144 11.96 11.74 -11.81
N THR A 145 13.03 12.25 -11.21
CA THR A 145 14.34 12.40 -11.89
C THR A 145 15.01 11.03 -12.08
N GLU A 146 16.03 10.94 -12.91
CA GLU A 146 16.77 9.69 -13.10
C GLU A 146 17.46 9.24 -11.81
N GLU A 147 18.00 10.18 -11.01
CA GLU A 147 18.59 9.88 -9.70
C GLU A 147 17.55 9.31 -8.73
N GLN A 148 16.32 9.80 -8.77
CA GLN A 148 15.24 9.27 -7.94
C GLN A 148 14.80 7.86 -8.38
N LYS A 149 14.77 7.60 -9.68
CA LYS A 149 14.49 6.26 -10.22
C LYS A 149 15.60 5.27 -9.86
N ALA A 150 16.87 5.73 -9.83
CA ALA A 150 18.02 4.93 -9.45
C ALA A 150 17.89 4.34 -8.04
N ILE A 151 17.15 4.97 -7.12
CA ILE A 151 16.87 4.41 -5.78
C ILE A 151 16.32 2.98 -5.86
N ALA A 152 15.46 2.68 -6.82
CA ALA A 152 14.90 1.34 -7.00
C ALA A 152 15.84 0.43 -7.83
N THR A 153 16.37 0.95 -8.94
CA THR A 153 17.18 0.14 -9.87
C THR A 153 18.52 -0.27 -9.27
N ASP A 154 19.15 0.58 -8.46
CA ASP A 154 20.40 0.26 -7.74
C ASP A 154 20.18 -0.82 -6.67
N LYS A 155 18.97 -0.97 -6.18
CA LYS A 155 18.54 -2.05 -5.28
C LYS A 155 18.23 -3.36 -6.00
N GLY A 156 18.24 -3.39 -7.35
CA GLY A 156 17.96 -4.56 -8.18
C GLY A 156 16.52 -4.69 -8.66
N TRP A 157 15.67 -3.66 -8.42
CA TRP A 157 14.27 -3.70 -8.83
C TRP A 157 14.07 -3.30 -10.30
N THR A 158 13.16 -3.98 -10.98
CA THR A 158 12.57 -3.47 -12.23
C THR A 158 11.56 -2.39 -11.85
N LEU A 159 11.78 -1.15 -12.32
CA LEU A 159 10.87 -0.03 -12.10
C LEU A 159 10.09 0.28 -13.38
N GLU A 160 8.73 0.15 -13.33
CA GLU A 160 7.81 0.31 -14.47
C GLU A 160 6.74 1.38 -14.23
#